data_f9d5471dc45227c8a9ebba30874a0914
#
_entry.id   f9d5471dc45227c8a9ebba30874a0914
#
_cell.length_a   1.000
_cell.length_b   1.000
_cell.length_c   1.000
_cell.angle_alpha   90.00
_cell.angle_beta   90.00
_cell.angle_gamma   90.00
#
_symmetry.space_group_name_H-M   'P 1'
#
loop_
_entity.id
_entity.type
_entity.pdbx_description
1 polymer ?
#
loop_
_entity_poly.entity_id
_entity_poly.type
_entity_poly.pdbx_seq_one_letter_code
_entity_poly.pdbx_strand_id
1 'polypeptide(L)'
;MSSLADAIIEEQVDVVKAILQYGVAVNDIDEYGFTPLIEAAIANNDEIAKLLIQYGAMTNQQDSLGGTALQWAAENNNLKLSKLLLENRANPNTYNFAGQPVLVMPLLRQHQDLKKMLIEYGADLVFAQDYINTKMLGHMFELVGTANIVDPINHFVEVDFEGFFLEVSLGLIADSLAQFKNHFAARKLRRYVPLMQMIVDVIARAARLIKYQQYQVNIQKHQSEIQSLIQQEPLIIPVGYEGHAITFIKLGNIVVKCDRREDSRLYDNIMIYRVNKPSLFNMKFIQKIIYEKQSDEFINHDLPVILELHPITELKITAQISGNCSWANVEACIPALFFLFFSQNEEFDENITRYKNLALNLFNQWREWNKDRALHFCIQNFKSADRIRKACKAEILAAILFQSCGGGSPINNQRAEEILSAIAVPEYEHVLRNYVRSYCYEDQSDEGQNFLRLLRNYGFKF
;
A
#
# COMPACT_ATOMS: atom_id res chain seq x y z
N MET A 1 -13.75 33.97 -21.48
CA MET A 1 -14.84 33.08 -21.02
C MET A 1 -14.15 31.96 -20.28
N SER A 2 -14.57 31.63 -19.05
CA SER A 2 -14.08 30.45 -18.36
C SER A 2 -14.26 29.21 -19.24
N SER A 3 -13.30 28.30 -19.28
CA SER A 3 -13.50 27.00 -19.92
C SER A 3 -14.56 26.20 -19.15
N LEU A 4 -15.11 25.15 -19.75
CA LEU A 4 -16.03 24.25 -19.04
C LEU A 4 -15.34 23.63 -17.81
N ALA A 5 -14.06 23.23 -17.94
CA ALA A 5 -13.26 22.69 -16.85
C ALA A 5 -13.08 23.71 -15.70
N ASP A 6 -12.69 24.96 -16.00
CA ASP A 6 -12.57 26.00 -14.97
C ASP A 6 -13.86 26.19 -14.18
N ALA A 7 -15.01 26.26 -14.89
CA ALA A 7 -16.32 26.46 -14.26
C ALA A 7 -16.72 25.25 -13.37
N ILE A 8 -16.29 24.04 -13.72
CA ILE A 8 -16.51 22.83 -12.91
C ILE A 8 -15.62 22.86 -11.67
N ILE A 9 -14.33 23.16 -11.83
CA ILE A 9 -13.36 23.24 -10.73
C ILE A 9 -13.77 24.32 -9.71
N GLU A 10 -14.30 25.45 -10.21
CA GLU A 10 -14.82 26.53 -9.37
C GLU A 10 -16.25 26.29 -8.86
N GLU A 11 -16.83 25.13 -9.15
CA GLU A 11 -18.18 24.70 -8.75
C GLU A 11 -19.31 25.66 -9.16
N GLN A 12 -19.15 26.34 -10.29
CA GLN A 12 -20.08 27.37 -10.77
C GLN A 12 -21.22 26.77 -11.62
N VAL A 13 -22.20 26.14 -10.97
CA VAL A 13 -23.30 25.40 -11.62
C VAL A 13 -23.99 26.18 -12.72
N ASP A 14 -24.33 27.46 -12.48
CA ASP A 14 -25.03 28.29 -13.46
C ASP A 14 -24.15 28.59 -14.69
N VAL A 15 -22.85 28.78 -14.50
CA VAL A 15 -21.88 28.99 -15.59
C VAL A 15 -21.73 27.72 -16.40
N VAL A 16 -21.57 26.55 -15.75
CA VAL A 16 -21.55 25.24 -16.42
C VAL A 16 -22.78 25.03 -17.28
N LYS A 17 -23.96 25.31 -16.72
CA LYS A 17 -25.24 25.24 -17.47
C LYS A 17 -25.28 26.15 -18.68
N ALA A 18 -24.85 27.39 -18.54
CA ALA A 18 -24.79 28.32 -19.64
C ALA A 18 -23.84 27.86 -20.76
N ILE A 19 -22.63 27.39 -20.38
CA ILE A 19 -21.65 26.87 -21.35
C ILE A 19 -22.19 25.64 -22.09
N LEU A 20 -22.86 24.72 -21.43
CA LEU A 20 -23.48 23.55 -22.05
C LEU A 20 -24.64 23.92 -23.00
N GLN A 21 -25.42 24.94 -22.66
CA GLN A 21 -26.48 25.47 -23.52
C GLN A 21 -25.94 26.09 -24.82
N TYR A 22 -24.70 26.61 -24.81
CA TYR A 22 -24.04 27.10 -26.02
C TYR A 22 -23.52 25.96 -26.92
N GLY A 23 -23.65 24.71 -26.53
CA GLY A 23 -23.28 23.53 -27.33
C GLY A 23 -21.81 23.16 -27.28
N VAL A 24 -21.11 23.49 -26.19
CA VAL A 24 -19.74 23.01 -25.94
C VAL A 24 -19.75 21.50 -25.79
N ALA A 25 -18.73 20.83 -26.33
CA ALA A 25 -18.60 19.39 -26.28
C ALA A 25 -18.43 18.89 -24.83
N VAL A 26 -19.41 18.10 -24.37
CA VAL A 26 -19.50 17.62 -22.96
C VAL A 26 -18.53 16.48 -22.65
N ASN A 27 -17.87 15.92 -23.67
CA ASN A 27 -16.98 14.77 -23.53
C ASN A 27 -15.52 15.07 -23.91
N ASP A 28 -15.20 16.33 -24.24
CA ASP A 28 -13.83 16.70 -24.55
C ASP A 28 -12.97 16.63 -23.29
N ILE A 29 -11.77 16.10 -23.45
CA ILE A 29 -10.78 16.01 -22.35
C ILE A 29 -10.02 17.33 -22.25
N ASP A 30 -9.69 17.72 -21.03
CA ASP A 30 -8.86 18.88 -20.75
C ASP A 30 -7.36 18.58 -20.92
N GLU A 31 -6.51 19.57 -20.63
CA GLU A 31 -5.06 19.47 -20.72
C GLU A 31 -4.45 18.45 -19.73
N TYR A 32 -5.18 18.06 -18.69
CA TYR A 32 -4.79 17.05 -17.69
C TYR A 32 -5.31 15.65 -18.04
N GLY A 33 -6.11 15.52 -19.10
CA GLY A 33 -6.65 14.25 -19.57
C GLY A 33 -7.98 13.86 -18.88
N PHE A 34 -8.67 14.80 -18.21
CA PHE A 34 -9.95 14.54 -17.57
C PHE A 34 -11.14 14.97 -18.46
N THR A 35 -12.23 14.21 -18.37
CA THR A 35 -13.50 14.64 -18.95
C THR A 35 -14.24 15.56 -17.97
N PRO A 36 -15.17 16.42 -18.43
CA PRO A 36 -15.99 17.23 -17.54
C PRO A 36 -16.72 16.42 -16.46
N LEU A 37 -17.17 15.21 -16.77
CA LEU A 37 -17.81 14.33 -15.79
C LEU A 37 -16.85 13.77 -14.76
N ILE A 38 -15.61 13.49 -15.14
CA ILE A 38 -14.55 13.06 -14.22
C ILE A 38 -14.16 14.24 -13.32
N GLU A 39 -13.98 15.45 -13.86
CA GLU A 39 -13.74 16.66 -13.06
C GLU A 39 -14.83 16.89 -12.01
N ALA A 40 -16.10 16.76 -12.39
CA ALA A 40 -17.22 16.87 -11.47
C ALA A 40 -17.19 15.77 -10.38
N ALA A 41 -16.73 14.57 -10.72
CA ALA A 41 -16.56 13.47 -9.75
C ALA A 41 -15.38 13.72 -8.81
N ILE A 42 -14.26 14.26 -9.30
CA ILE A 42 -13.12 14.69 -8.50
C ILE A 42 -13.53 15.80 -7.54
N ALA A 43 -14.24 16.84 -8.05
CA ALA A 43 -14.77 17.94 -7.25
C ALA A 43 -15.90 17.52 -6.29
N ASN A 44 -16.35 16.25 -6.37
CA ASN A 44 -17.42 15.69 -5.55
C ASN A 44 -18.76 16.46 -5.69
N ASN A 45 -19.03 17.00 -6.88
CA ASN A 45 -20.19 17.85 -7.17
C ASN A 45 -21.28 17.09 -7.92
N ASP A 46 -22.27 16.58 -7.16
CA ASP A 46 -23.38 15.78 -7.71
C ASP A 46 -24.27 16.57 -8.68
N GLU A 47 -24.43 17.87 -8.46
CA GLU A 47 -25.33 18.71 -9.26
C GLU A 47 -24.74 18.94 -10.65
N ILE A 48 -23.45 19.28 -10.72
CA ILE A 48 -22.73 19.43 -11.98
C ILE A 48 -22.68 18.09 -12.72
N ALA A 49 -22.35 16.99 -12.03
CA ALA A 49 -22.32 15.67 -12.64
C ALA A 49 -23.68 15.28 -13.23
N LYS A 50 -24.78 15.52 -12.51
CA LYS A 50 -26.14 15.29 -13.00
C LYS A 50 -26.44 16.13 -14.26
N LEU A 51 -26.04 17.38 -14.26
CA LEU A 51 -26.20 18.28 -15.41
C LEU A 51 -25.44 17.76 -16.63
N LEU A 52 -24.17 17.39 -16.45
CA LEU A 52 -23.34 16.84 -17.53
C LEU A 52 -23.93 15.57 -18.13
N ILE A 53 -24.44 14.65 -17.29
CA ILE A 53 -25.12 13.43 -17.74
C ILE A 53 -26.38 13.76 -18.57
N GLN A 54 -27.16 14.78 -18.16
CA GLN A 54 -28.34 15.24 -18.92
C GLN A 54 -27.97 15.81 -20.30
N TYR A 55 -26.76 16.36 -20.45
CA TYR A 55 -26.21 16.83 -21.71
C TYR A 55 -25.42 15.80 -22.50
N GLY A 56 -25.48 14.53 -22.09
CA GLY A 56 -24.91 13.39 -22.82
C GLY A 56 -23.46 13.05 -22.47
N ALA A 57 -23.01 13.36 -21.26
CA ALA A 57 -21.70 12.91 -20.79
C ALA A 57 -21.61 11.39 -20.76
N MET A 58 -20.50 10.87 -21.30
CA MET A 58 -20.21 9.43 -21.34
C MET A 58 -19.71 8.93 -19.97
N THR A 59 -20.51 8.14 -19.27
CA THR A 59 -20.20 7.67 -17.89
C THR A 59 -19.02 6.69 -17.79
N ASN A 60 -18.64 6.05 -18.90
CA ASN A 60 -17.56 5.05 -18.96
C ASN A 60 -16.30 5.57 -19.67
N GLN A 61 -16.23 6.85 -20.01
CA GLN A 61 -15.02 7.43 -20.56
C GLN A 61 -13.93 7.46 -19.48
N GLN A 62 -12.71 7.07 -19.87
CA GLN A 62 -11.56 7.01 -18.98
C GLN A 62 -10.70 8.28 -19.10
N ASP A 63 -10.07 8.66 -18.00
CA ASP A 63 -9.01 9.66 -17.96
C ASP A 63 -7.66 9.12 -18.47
N SER A 64 -6.63 9.96 -18.43
CA SER A 64 -5.26 9.60 -18.83
C SER A 64 -4.64 8.48 -17.97
N LEU A 65 -5.19 8.15 -16.82
CA LEU A 65 -4.78 7.06 -15.93
C LEU A 65 -5.70 5.83 -16.04
N GLY A 66 -6.69 5.86 -16.92
CA GLY A 66 -7.69 4.80 -17.07
C GLY A 66 -8.82 4.85 -16.05
N GLY A 67 -8.87 5.88 -15.21
CA GLY A 67 -9.94 6.09 -14.22
C GLY A 67 -11.23 6.55 -14.88
N THR A 68 -12.39 6.19 -14.31
CA THR A 68 -13.71 6.67 -14.72
C THR A 68 -14.33 7.56 -13.64
N ALA A 69 -15.37 8.31 -14.00
CA ALA A 69 -16.11 9.11 -13.01
C ALA A 69 -16.63 8.26 -11.83
N LEU A 70 -17.01 7.00 -12.06
CA LEU A 70 -17.44 6.09 -11.00
C LEU A 70 -16.28 5.72 -10.08
N GLN A 71 -15.05 5.57 -10.59
CA GLN A 71 -13.88 5.29 -9.77
C GLN A 71 -13.58 6.46 -8.82
N TRP A 72 -13.58 7.69 -9.33
CA TRP A 72 -13.37 8.89 -8.51
C TRP A 72 -14.49 9.11 -7.47
N ALA A 73 -15.75 8.89 -7.86
CA ALA A 73 -16.87 8.92 -6.92
C ALA A 73 -16.75 7.88 -5.81
N ALA A 74 -16.25 6.68 -6.14
CA ALA A 74 -16.02 5.60 -5.19
C ALA A 74 -14.83 5.90 -4.25
N GLU A 75 -13.77 6.50 -4.76
CA GLU A 75 -12.64 6.96 -3.93
C GLU A 75 -13.03 8.04 -2.93
N ASN A 76 -13.89 8.97 -3.34
CA ASN A 76 -14.46 10.02 -2.49
C ASN A 76 -15.57 9.52 -1.56
N ASN A 77 -15.93 8.22 -1.60
CA ASN A 77 -17.07 7.65 -0.87
C ASN A 77 -18.39 8.39 -1.14
N ASN A 78 -18.56 8.92 -2.34
CA ASN A 78 -19.79 9.61 -2.73
C ASN A 78 -20.87 8.62 -3.16
N LEU A 79 -21.66 8.17 -2.20
CA LEU A 79 -22.74 7.21 -2.43
C LEU A 79 -23.79 7.73 -3.43
N LYS A 80 -24.12 9.02 -3.36
CA LYS A 80 -25.14 9.65 -4.19
C LYS A 80 -24.69 9.77 -5.64
N LEU A 81 -23.47 10.25 -5.88
CA LEU A 81 -22.90 10.34 -7.22
C LEU A 81 -22.67 8.95 -7.81
N SER A 82 -22.12 8.02 -7.04
CA SER A 82 -21.93 6.63 -7.49
C SER A 82 -23.25 6.00 -7.93
N LYS A 83 -24.34 6.20 -7.17
CA LYS A 83 -25.67 5.73 -7.55
C LYS A 83 -26.15 6.39 -8.85
N LEU A 84 -26.01 7.69 -8.98
CA LEU A 84 -26.38 8.42 -10.19
C LEU A 84 -25.65 7.88 -11.42
N LEU A 85 -24.34 7.63 -11.32
CA LEU A 85 -23.52 7.08 -12.39
C LEU A 85 -23.97 5.67 -12.77
N LEU A 86 -24.19 4.80 -11.78
CA LEU A 86 -24.64 3.41 -11.98
C LEU A 86 -26.04 3.36 -12.64
N GLU A 87 -26.98 4.21 -12.21
CA GLU A 87 -28.29 4.35 -12.83
C GLU A 87 -28.21 4.84 -14.30
N ASN A 88 -27.11 5.53 -14.66
CA ASN A 88 -26.81 5.96 -16.02
C ASN A 88 -25.78 5.07 -16.72
N ARG A 89 -25.77 3.78 -16.41
CA ARG A 89 -25.00 2.71 -17.08
C ARG A 89 -23.46 2.81 -16.92
N ALA A 90 -22.98 3.44 -15.86
CA ALA A 90 -21.57 3.29 -15.51
C ALA A 90 -21.27 1.81 -15.20
N ASN A 91 -20.18 1.27 -15.75
CA ASN A 91 -19.77 -0.11 -15.52
C ASN A 91 -19.07 -0.23 -14.15
N PRO A 92 -19.61 -1.00 -13.18
CA PRO A 92 -19.00 -1.13 -11.85
C PRO A 92 -17.73 -1.99 -11.85
N ASN A 93 -17.37 -2.62 -12.97
CA ASN A 93 -16.19 -3.47 -13.13
C ASN A 93 -15.07 -2.81 -13.95
N THR A 94 -15.14 -1.49 -14.16
CA THR A 94 -14.01 -0.77 -14.75
C THR A 94 -12.80 -0.81 -13.81
N TYR A 95 -11.62 -0.70 -14.41
CA TYR A 95 -10.35 -0.61 -13.70
C TYR A 95 -9.44 0.41 -14.40
N ASN A 96 -8.53 1.01 -13.64
CA ASN A 96 -7.55 1.96 -14.17
C ASN A 96 -6.35 1.23 -14.80
N PHE A 97 -5.39 1.98 -15.36
CA PHE A 97 -4.20 1.39 -15.99
C PHE A 97 -3.25 0.67 -15.02
N ALA A 98 -3.39 0.88 -13.71
CA ALA A 98 -2.74 0.06 -12.68
C ALA A 98 -3.49 -1.25 -12.38
N GLY A 99 -4.52 -1.59 -13.14
CA GLY A 99 -5.36 -2.78 -12.96
C GLY A 99 -6.32 -2.70 -11.76
N GLN A 100 -6.51 -1.54 -11.13
CA GLN A 100 -7.30 -1.37 -9.91
C GLN A 100 -8.80 -1.26 -10.22
N PRO A 101 -9.63 -2.25 -9.82
CA PRO A 101 -11.09 -2.18 -9.93
C PRO A 101 -11.73 -1.11 -9.04
N VAL A 102 -12.87 -0.57 -9.46
CA VAL A 102 -13.68 0.42 -8.70
C VAL A 102 -13.96 -0.02 -7.26
N LEU A 103 -14.23 -1.31 -7.04
CA LEU A 103 -14.61 -1.84 -5.73
C LEU A 103 -13.45 -1.89 -4.72
N VAL A 104 -12.20 -1.71 -5.14
CA VAL A 104 -11.01 -1.86 -4.28
C VAL A 104 -11.01 -0.85 -3.14
N MET A 105 -11.17 0.45 -3.44
CA MET A 105 -11.12 1.47 -2.38
C MET A 105 -12.28 1.37 -1.37
N PRO A 106 -13.52 1.13 -1.78
CA PRO A 106 -14.61 0.82 -0.86
C PRO A 106 -14.34 -0.38 0.05
N LEU A 107 -13.64 -1.42 -0.44
CA LEU A 107 -13.23 -2.57 0.37
C LEU A 107 -12.16 -2.19 1.40
N LEU A 108 -11.07 -1.55 0.95
CA LEU A 108 -9.92 -1.21 1.78
C LEU A 108 -10.27 -0.18 2.86
N ARG A 109 -11.10 0.81 2.52
CA ARG A 109 -11.57 1.85 3.46
C ARG A 109 -12.81 1.47 4.27
N GLN A 110 -13.33 0.25 4.08
CA GLN A 110 -14.49 -0.29 4.79
C GLN A 110 -15.78 0.55 4.61
N HIS A 111 -15.99 1.14 3.42
CA HIS A 111 -17.17 1.90 3.06
C HIS A 111 -18.35 0.95 2.79
N GLN A 112 -19.00 0.45 3.83
CA GLN A 112 -19.94 -0.68 3.75
C GLN A 112 -21.15 -0.41 2.84
N ASP A 113 -21.74 0.80 2.91
CA ASP A 113 -22.91 1.14 2.10
C ASP A 113 -22.55 1.23 0.62
N LEU A 114 -21.41 1.87 0.29
CA LEU A 114 -20.93 1.97 -1.08
C LEU A 114 -20.53 0.61 -1.65
N LYS A 115 -19.81 -0.20 -0.87
CA LYS A 115 -19.47 -1.58 -1.22
C LYS A 115 -20.71 -2.39 -1.55
N LYS A 116 -21.73 -2.35 -0.67
CA LYS A 116 -22.99 -3.08 -0.87
C LYS A 116 -23.69 -2.64 -2.16
N MET A 117 -23.81 -1.33 -2.37
CA MET A 117 -24.42 -0.79 -3.58
C MET A 117 -23.67 -1.20 -4.86
N LEU A 118 -22.34 -1.09 -4.90
CA LEU A 118 -21.55 -1.50 -6.07
C LEU A 118 -21.78 -2.99 -6.40
N ILE A 119 -21.81 -3.86 -5.39
CA ILE A 119 -22.08 -5.30 -5.57
C ILE A 119 -23.52 -5.51 -6.07
N GLU A 120 -24.52 -4.80 -5.57
CA GLU A 120 -25.90 -4.85 -6.04
C GLU A 120 -26.02 -4.44 -7.51
N TYR A 121 -25.17 -3.52 -7.99
CA TYR A 121 -25.08 -3.13 -9.40
C TYR A 121 -24.13 -4.01 -10.24
N GLY A 122 -23.60 -5.11 -9.68
CA GLY A 122 -22.85 -6.13 -10.41
C GLY A 122 -21.32 -5.98 -10.35
N ALA A 123 -20.78 -5.22 -9.40
CA ALA A 123 -19.33 -5.22 -9.17
C ALA A 123 -18.85 -6.61 -8.70
N ASP A 124 -17.80 -7.13 -9.33
CA ASP A 124 -17.22 -8.43 -9.01
C ASP A 124 -16.28 -8.33 -7.80
N LEU A 125 -16.71 -8.97 -6.70
CA LEU A 125 -15.95 -8.99 -5.46
C LEU A 125 -14.64 -9.79 -5.61
N VAL A 126 -14.65 -10.87 -6.41
CA VAL A 126 -13.47 -11.74 -6.59
C VAL A 126 -12.40 -11.00 -7.36
N PHE A 127 -12.75 -10.24 -8.39
CA PHE A 127 -11.83 -9.42 -9.16
C PHE A 127 -11.11 -8.38 -8.25
N ALA A 128 -11.88 -7.66 -7.43
CA ALA A 128 -11.31 -6.70 -6.49
C ALA A 128 -10.43 -7.37 -5.40
N GLN A 129 -10.84 -8.54 -4.91
CA GLN A 129 -10.04 -9.31 -3.94
C GLN A 129 -8.75 -9.85 -4.55
N ASP A 130 -8.79 -10.33 -5.80
CA ASP A 130 -7.59 -10.80 -6.50
C ASP A 130 -6.58 -9.66 -6.69
N TYR A 131 -7.03 -8.44 -7.02
CA TYR A 131 -6.17 -7.26 -7.05
C TYR A 131 -5.50 -6.99 -5.69
N ILE A 132 -6.29 -6.89 -4.63
CA ILE A 132 -5.79 -6.62 -3.27
C ILE A 132 -4.80 -7.69 -2.84
N ASN A 133 -5.11 -8.97 -3.04
CA ASN A 133 -4.25 -10.08 -2.66
C ASN A 133 -2.94 -10.07 -3.44
N THR A 134 -2.97 -9.77 -4.73
CA THR A 134 -1.78 -9.66 -5.59
C THR A 134 -0.84 -8.55 -5.08
N LYS A 135 -1.37 -7.36 -4.81
CA LYS A 135 -0.61 -6.25 -4.23
C LYS A 135 -0.01 -6.62 -2.87
N MET A 136 -0.81 -7.19 -1.97
CA MET A 136 -0.34 -7.59 -0.63
C MET A 136 0.79 -8.63 -0.70
N LEU A 137 0.65 -9.66 -1.55
CA LEU A 137 1.69 -10.68 -1.71
C LEU A 137 2.95 -10.07 -2.32
N GLY A 138 2.82 -9.20 -3.33
CA GLY A 138 3.92 -8.46 -3.90
C GLY A 138 4.74 -7.74 -2.84
N HIS A 139 4.09 -6.99 -1.97
CA HIS A 139 4.75 -6.25 -0.90
C HIS A 139 5.33 -7.13 0.21
N MET A 140 4.56 -8.12 0.69
CA MET A 140 5.01 -9.02 1.77
C MET A 140 6.23 -9.87 1.37
N PHE A 141 6.26 -10.35 0.13
CA PHE A 141 7.35 -11.18 -0.39
C PHE A 141 8.38 -10.39 -1.19
N GLU A 142 8.21 -9.07 -1.29
CA GLU A 142 9.12 -8.17 -2.02
C GLU A 142 9.31 -8.65 -3.47
N LEU A 143 8.18 -8.94 -4.16
CA LEU A 143 8.18 -9.38 -5.54
C LEU A 143 8.45 -8.20 -6.50
N VAL A 144 9.13 -8.49 -7.60
CA VAL A 144 9.44 -7.53 -8.67
C VAL A 144 8.63 -7.87 -9.92
N GLY A 145 8.20 -6.85 -10.67
CA GLY A 145 7.46 -7.02 -11.91
C GLY A 145 5.95 -7.01 -11.72
N THR A 146 5.26 -7.84 -12.49
CA THR A 146 3.81 -7.84 -12.60
C THR A 146 3.23 -9.23 -12.44
N ALA A 147 1.94 -9.31 -12.15
CA ALA A 147 1.14 -10.53 -12.22
C ALA A 147 -0.19 -10.25 -12.89
N ASN A 148 -0.80 -11.26 -13.46
CA ASN A 148 -2.12 -11.16 -14.04
C ASN A 148 -3.21 -11.51 -13.02
N ILE A 149 -4.32 -10.78 -13.07
CA ILE A 149 -5.61 -11.16 -12.48
C ILE A 149 -6.66 -11.26 -13.58
N VAL A 150 -7.85 -11.70 -13.26
CA VAL A 150 -8.89 -11.96 -14.26
C VAL A 150 -10.13 -11.12 -13.98
N ASP A 151 -10.56 -10.33 -14.96
CA ASP A 151 -11.80 -9.57 -14.89
C ASP A 151 -13.05 -10.45 -15.01
N PRO A 152 -14.28 -9.93 -14.79
CA PRO A 152 -15.51 -10.73 -14.85
C PRO A 152 -15.85 -11.32 -16.21
N ILE A 153 -15.24 -10.85 -17.29
CA ILE A 153 -15.42 -11.34 -18.66
C ILE A 153 -14.23 -12.17 -19.16
N ASN A 154 -13.37 -12.59 -18.22
CA ASN A 154 -12.21 -13.46 -18.44
C ASN A 154 -11.07 -12.81 -19.25
N HIS A 155 -10.91 -11.48 -19.21
CA HIS A 155 -9.71 -10.84 -19.70
C HIS A 155 -8.64 -10.83 -18.62
N PHE A 156 -7.39 -10.99 -19.04
CA PHE A 156 -6.24 -10.81 -18.16
C PHE A 156 -5.97 -9.33 -17.95
N VAL A 157 -5.84 -8.95 -16.69
CA VAL A 157 -5.52 -7.60 -16.27
C VAL A 157 -4.19 -7.64 -15.55
N GLU A 158 -3.22 -6.93 -16.09
CA GLU A 158 -1.87 -6.85 -15.52
C GLU A 158 -1.88 -5.93 -14.30
N VAL A 159 -1.25 -6.38 -13.22
CA VAL A 159 -1.10 -5.66 -11.96
C VAL A 159 0.37 -5.69 -11.59
N ASP A 160 1.01 -4.52 -11.50
CA ASP A 160 2.35 -4.43 -10.97
C ASP A 160 2.38 -4.66 -9.44
N PHE A 161 3.52 -5.09 -8.91
CA PHE A 161 3.69 -5.26 -7.47
C PHE A 161 4.04 -3.96 -6.76
N GLU A 162 4.40 -2.92 -7.50
CA GLU A 162 4.81 -1.63 -6.95
C GLU A 162 3.62 -0.79 -6.51
N GLY A 163 3.87 0.12 -5.59
CA GLY A 163 2.90 1.13 -5.13
C GLY A 163 1.68 0.55 -4.41
N PHE A 164 1.49 0.93 -3.18
CA PHE A 164 0.30 0.63 -2.40
C PHE A 164 -0.06 1.82 -1.50
N PHE A 165 -1.29 1.87 -1.05
CA PHE A 165 -1.77 2.98 -0.25
C PHE A 165 -1.18 2.93 1.16
N LEU A 166 -0.48 3.98 1.57
CA LEU A 166 0.19 4.06 2.87
C LEU A 166 -0.79 3.90 4.05
N GLU A 167 -1.99 4.48 3.95
CA GLU A 167 -3.05 4.31 4.96
C GLU A 167 -3.48 2.86 5.13
N VAL A 168 -3.54 2.13 4.01
CA VAL A 168 -3.93 0.72 3.99
C VAL A 168 -2.81 -0.15 4.54
N SER A 169 -1.56 0.10 4.16
CA SER A 169 -0.39 -0.60 4.71
C SER A 169 -0.34 -0.50 6.23
N LEU A 170 -0.56 0.70 6.79
CA LEU A 170 -0.63 0.92 8.23
C LEU A 170 -1.73 0.07 8.88
N GLY A 171 -2.94 0.08 8.32
CA GLY A 171 -4.06 -0.70 8.84
C GLY A 171 -3.81 -2.21 8.81
N LEU A 172 -3.35 -2.73 7.66
CA LEU A 172 -3.08 -4.16 7.47
C LEU A 172 -1.95 -4.67 8.36
N ILE A 173 -0.89 -3.89 8.55
CA ILE A 173 0.23 -4.22 9.44
C ILE A 173 -0.22 -4.22 10.89
N ALA A 174 -1.01 -3.23 11.34
CA ALA A 174 -1.59 -3.20 12.68
C ALA A 174 -2.47 -4.43 12.94
N ASP A 175 -3.38 -4.75 12.03
CA ASP A 175 -4.26 -5.92 12.13
C ASP A 175 -3.47 -7.24 12.14
N SER A 176 -2.45 -7.36 11.31
CA SER A 176 -1.58 -8.53 11.29
C SER A 176 -0.85 -8.73 12.61
N LEU A 177 -0.27 -7.67 13.19
CA LEU A 177 0.41 -7.75 14.48
C LEU A 177 -0.58 -8.06 15.63
N ALA A 178 -1.80 -7.51 15.57
CA ALA A 178 -2.88 -7.81 16.50
C ALA A 178 -3.32 -9.27 16.45
N GLN A 179 -3.33 -9.89 15.26
CA GLN A 179 -3.61 -11.31 15.10
C GLN A 179 -2.46 -12.16 15.61
N PHE A 180 -1.21 -11.81 15.28
CA PHE A 180 -0.02 -12.54 15.71
C PHE A 180 0.09 -12.65 17.22
N LYS A 181 -0.09 -11.54 17.96
CA LYS A 181 0.02 -11.54 19.43
C LYS A 181 -0.96 -12.51 20.13
N ASN A 182 -2.08 -12.83 19.47
CA ASN A 182 -3.09 -13.75 19.96
C ASN A 182 -2.92 -15.18 19.39
N HIS A 183 -2.04 -15.37 18.41
CA HIS A 183 -1.84 -16.65 17.76
C HIS A 183 -0.92 -17.57 18.56
N PHE A 184 -1.10 -18.89 18.40
CA PHE A 184 -0.27 -19.89 19.04
C PHE A 184 1.24 -19.76 18.75
N ALA A 185 1.60 -19.26 17.56
CA ALA A 185 3.00 -18.99 17.20
C ALA A 185 3.68 -18.03 18.18
N ALA A 186 2.94 -17.07 18.74
CA ALA A 186 3.45 -16.10 19.70
C ALA A 186 3.48 -16.62 21.15
N ARG A 187 3.18 -17.91 21.41
CA ARG A 187 3.09 -18.47 22.79
C ARG A 187 4.35 -18.28 23.64
N LYS A 188 5.52 -18.28 23.01
CA LYS A 188 6.79 -18.04 23.70
C LYS A 188 7.07 -16.55 23.95
N LEU A 189 6.29 -15.67 23.35
CA LEU A 189 6.43 -14.21 23.39
C LEU A 189 5.42 -13.55 24.33
N ARG A 190 4.68 -14.31 25.16
CA ARG A 190 3.60 -13.79 26.02
C ARG A 190 3.99 -12.59 26.88
N ARG A 191 5.23 -12.53 27.35
CA ARG A 191 5.75 -11.41 28.13
C ARG A 191 5.79 -10.08 27.35
N TYR A 192 5.80 -10.14 26.01
CA TYR A 192 5.84 -8.97 25.12
C TYR A 192 4.47 -8.59 24.55
N VAL A 193 3.41 -9.37 24.85
CA VAL A 193 2.05 -9.08 24.37
C VAL A 193 1.58 -7.65 24.71
N PRO A 194 1.82 -7.12 25.93
CA PRO A 194 1.48 -5.74 26.21
C PRO A 194 2.20 -4.73 25.30
N LEU A 195 3.48 -4.93 25.02
CA LEU A 195 4.24 -4.10 24.10
C LEU A 195 3.73 -4.22 22.65
N MET A 196 3.40 -5.43 22.21
CA MET A 196 2.79 -5.64 20.88
C MET A 196 1.46 -4.90 20.78
N GLN A 197 0.64 -4.89 21.83
CA GLN A 197 -0.61 -4.12 21.85
C GLN A 197 -0.34 -2.62 21.72
N MET A 198 0.63 -2.09 22.46
CA MET A 198 1.01 -0.68 22.35
C MET A 198 1.45 -0.33 20.93
N ILE A 199 2.24 -1.21 20.28
CA ILE A 199 2.67 -1.01 18.88
C ILE A 199 1.47 -1.01 17.94
N VAL A 200 0.54 -1.96 18.09
CA VAL A 200 -0.72 -1.99 17.32
C VAL A 200 -1.46 -0.68 17.44
N ASP A 201 -1.63 -0.16 18.67
CA ASP A 201 -2.36 1.08 18.92
C ASP A 201 -1.65 2.31 18.29
N VAL A 202 -0.32 2.33 18.32
CA VAL A 202 0.49 3.40 17.69
C VAL A 202 0.32 3.38 16.16
N ILE A 203 0.42 2.21 15.52
CA ILE A 203 0.26 2.08 14.07
C ILE A 203 -1.19 2.39 13.66
N ALA A 204 -2.19 1.92 14.41
CA ALA A 204 -3.60 2.21 14.14
C ALA A 204 -3.92 3.71 14.25
N ARG A 205 -3.28 4.43 15.18
CA ARG A 205 -3.39 5.90 15.26
C ARG A 205 -2.80 6.58 14.03
N ALA A 206 -1.66 6.11 13.55
CA ALA A 206 -1.05 6.65 12.32
C ALA A 206 -1.95 6.43 11.09
N ALA A 207 -2.59 5.26 10.97
CA ALA A 207 -3.58 5.00 9.93
C ALA A 207 -4.76 5.99 9.98
N ARG A 208 -5.24 6.32 11.19
CA ARG A 208 -6.29 7.33 11.37
C ARG A 208 -5.81 8.74 11.01
N LEU A 209 -4.56 9.07 11.31
CA LEU A 209 -3.99 10.38 11.03
C LEU A 209 -3.84 10.61 9.52
N ILE A 210 -3.36 9.62 8.78
CA ILE A 210 -3.08 9.76 7.34
C ILE A 210 -4.35 9.73 6.47
N LYS A 211 -5.46 9.17 6.97
CA LYS A 211 -6.73 9.20 6.21
C LYS A 211 -7.20 10.63 5.87
N TYR A 212 -6.76 11.64 6.62
CA TYR A 212 -7.05 13.05 6.34
C TYR A 212 -6.20 13.65 5.21
N GLN A 213 -5.28 12.90 4.61
CA GLN A 213 -4.56 13.30 3.39
C GLN A 213 -5.39 13.07 2.11
N GLN A 214 -6.57 12.46 2.20
CA GLN A 214 -7.43 12.23 1.05
C GLN A 214 -7.85 13.56 0.43
N TYR A 215 -7.92 13.59 -0.90
CA TYR A 215 -8.07 14.79 -1.71
C TYR A 215 -9.25 15.70 -1.28
N GLN A 216 -10.41 15.11 -0.93
CA GLN A 216 -11.61 15.85 -0.58
C GLN A 216 -11.82 16.10 0.92
N VAL A 217 -10.83 15.76 1.75
CA VAL A 217 -10.97 15.96 3.20
C VAL A 217 -10.58 17.38 3.59
N ASN A 218 -11.54 18.13 4.10
CA ASN A 218 -11.27 19.44 4.70
C ASN A 218 -10.62 19.26 6.09
N ILE A 219 -9.30 19.35 6.14
CA ILE A 219 -8.50 19.17 7.36
C ILE A 219 -8.96 20.06 8.50
N GLN A 220 -9.42 21.28 8.20
CA GLN A 220 -9.85 22.23 9.23
C GLN A 220 -11.06 21.76 10.03
N LYS A 221 -11.96 21.00 9.39
CA LYS A 221 -13.12 20.39 10.08
C LYS A 221 -12.74 19.31 11.08
N HIS A 222 -11.53 18.75 10.94
CA HIS A 222 -11.02 17.64 11.75
C HIS A 222 -9.88 18.02 12.69
N GLN A 223 -9.58 19.32 12.85
CA GLN A 223 -8.46 19.80 13.65
C GLN A 223 -8.41 19.26 15.08
N SER A 224 -9.53 19.16 15.76
CA SER A 224 -9.60 18.64 17.13
C SER A 224 -9.12 17.17 17.22
N GLU A 225 -9.58 16.33 16.27
CA GLU A 225 -9.16 14.92 16.23
C GLU A 225 -7.69 14.80 15.81
N ILE A 226 -7.26 15.52 14.78
CA ILE A 226 -5.87 15.54 14.32
C ILE A 226 -4.93 15.96 15.47
N GLN A 227 -5.28 17.01 16.20
CA GLN A 227 -4.50 17.47 17.36
C GLN A 227 -4.41 16.41 18.44
N SER A 228 -5.53 15.78 18.77
CA SER A 228 -5.57 14.68 19.75
C SER A 228 -4.69 13.50 19.34
N LEU A 229 -4.65 13.16 18.05
CA LEU A 229 -3.80 12.08 17.54
C LEU A 229 -2.32 12.44 17.59
N ILE A 230 -1.95 13.69 17.22
CA ILE A 230 -0.56 14.15 17.17
C ILE A 230 0.03 14.29 18.59
N GLN A 231 -0.78 14.63 19.60
CA GLN A 231 -0.31 14.79 20.96
C GLN A 231 0.06 13.48 21.67
N GLN A 232 -0.35 12.35 21.12
CA GLN A 232 -0.08 11.05 21.73
C GLN A 232 1.26 10.49 21.25
N GLU A 233 2.12 10.11 22.17
CA GLU A 233 3.43 9.49 21.89
C GLU A 233 3.47 8.02 22.34
N PRO A 234 4.23 7.17 21.65
CA PRO A 234 4.96 7.42 20.40
C PRO A 234 4.04 7.82 19.25
N LEU A 235 4.49 8.72 18.39
CA LEU A 235 3.78 9.18 17.21
C LEU A 235 4.49 8.70 15.95
N ILE A 236 3.82 7.92 15.11
CA ILE A 236 4.27 7.64 13.76
C ILE A 236 3.80 8.77 12.84
N ILE A 237 4.73 9.32 12.07
CA ILE A 237 4.53 10.40 11.12
C ILE A 237 4.83 9.83 9.72
N PRO A 238 3.83 9.36 8.97
CA PRO A 238 4.03 8.90 7.61
C PRO A 238 4.21 10.09 6.68
N VAL A 239 5.20 10.01 5.78
CA VAL A 239 5.56 11.09 4.85
C VAL A 239 5.72 10.54 3.45
N GLY A 240 5.04 11.18 2.47
CA GLY A 240 5.21 10.89 1.05
C GLY A 240 5.87 12.08 0.34
N TYR A 241 6.85 11.81 -0.54
CA TYR A 241 7.48 12.82 -1.38
C TYR A 241 8.01 12.17 -2.67
N GLU A 242 7.81 12.82 -3.79
CA GLU A 242 8.41 12.46 -5.10
C GLU A 242 8.35 10.95 -5.45
N GLY A 243 7.18 10.32 -5.21
CA GLY A 243 6.98 8.89 -5.47
C GLY A 243 7.59 7.95 -4.42
N HIS A 244 8.14 8.49 -3.33
CA HIS A 244 8.68 7.72 -2.21
C HIS A 244 7.88 7.95 -0.92
N ALA A 245 7.79 6.94 -0.07
CA ALA A 245 7.16 7.01 1.24
C ALA A 245 8.11 6.54 2.32
N ILE A 246 8.26 7.34 3.38
CA ILE A 246 9.02 6.99 4.58
C ILE A 246 8.17 7.18 5.83
N THR A 247 8.68 6.77 6.97
CA THR A 247 8.03 7.04 8.25
C THR A 247 9.02 7.59 9.27
N PHE A 248 8.56 8.57 10.05
CA PHE A 248 9.25 8.97 11.26
C PHE A 248 8.49 8.48 12.50
N ILE A 249 9.19 8.24 13.60
CA ILE A 249 8.60 7.98 14.90
C ILE A 249 9.12 9.01 15.88
N LYS A 250 8.23 9.74 16.56
CA LYS A 250 8.58 10.72 17.60
C LYS A 250 8.23 10.16 18.97
N LEU A 251 9.21 10.20 19.88
CA LEU A 251 9.03 9.87 21.30
C LEU A 251 9.90 10.81 22.14
N GLY A 252 9.29 11.77 22.83
CA GLY A 252 10.04 12.80 23.57
C GLY A 252 11.01 13.55 22.67
N ASN A 253 12.29 13.51 23.03
CA ASN A 253 13.40 14.10 22.27
C ASN A 253 14.07 13.11 21.30
N ILE A 254 13.45 11.97 21.05
CA ILE A 254 13.96 10.97 20.12
C ILE A 254 13.11 11.00 18.86
N VAL A 255 13.77 10.93 17.71
CA VAL A 255 13.17 10.72 16.41
C VAL A 255 13.83 9.51 15.75
N VAL A 256 13.01 8.62 15.22
CA VAL A 256 13.48 7.54 14.39
C VAL A 256 13.06 7.79 12.95
N LYS A 257 13.98 7.67 12.01
CA LYS A 257 13.71 7.67 10.57
C LYS A 257 13.73 6.23 10.08
N CYS A 258 12.63 5.77 9.49
CA CYS A 258 12.50 4.49 8.82
C CYS A 258 12.49 4.74 7.30
N ASP A 259 13.60 4.44 6.63
CA ASP A 259 13.80 4.63 5.20
C ASP A 259 14.67 3.49 4.66
N ARG A 260 14.08 2.48 4.05
CA ARG A 260 14.74 1.26 3.59
C ARG A 260 15.27 1.36 2.16
N ARG A 261 15.54 2.57 1.64
CA ARG A 261 16.11 2.74 0.29
C ARG A 261 17.49 2.08 0.16
N GLU A 262 17.75 1.54 -1.02
CA GLU A 262 19.01 0.88 -1.35
C GLU A 262 20.20 1.87 -1.44
N ASP A 263 19.93 3.11 -1.86
CA ASP A 263 20.95 4.16 -2.02
C ASP A 263 21.44 4.78 -0.70
N SER A 264 20.91 4.37 0.43
CA SER A 264 21.37 4.83 1.75
C SER A 264 22.72 4.21 2.15
N ARG A 265 23.70 4.20 1.22
CA ARG A 265 25.07 3.69 1.46
C ARG A 265 25.79 4.37 2.63
N LEU A 266 25.26 5.49 3.10
CA LEU A 266 25.82 6.27 4.21
C LEU A 266 25.08 6.09 5.54
N TYR A 267 23.84 5.54 5.52
CA TYR A 267 23.02 5.39 6.72
C TYR A 267 22.18 4.12 6.65
N ASP A 268 22.13 3.39 7.76
CA ASP A 268 21.29 2.21 7.87
C ASP A 268 19.79 2.56 7.85
N ASN A 269 18.97 1.58 7.51
CA ASN A 269 17.55 1.73 7.15
C ASN A 269 16.64 2.25 8.26
N ILE A 270 17.05 2.12 9.54
CA ILE A 270 16.33 2.66 10.69
C ILE A 270 17.34 3.42 11.55
N MET A 271 17.28 4.74 11.46
CA MET A 271 18.18 5.64 12.20
C MET A 271 17.48 6.25 13.38
N ILE A 272 18.08 6.18 14.53
CA ILE A 272 17.61 6.78 15.78
C ILE A 272 18.43 8.04 16.07
N TYR A 273 17.73 9.17 16.23
CA TYR A 273 18.33 10.48 16.47
C TYR A 273 17.84 11.09 17.77
N ARG A 274 18.71 11.88 18.41
CA ARG A 274 18.32 12.86 19.41
C ARG A 274 17.99 14.18 18.74
N VAL A 275 16.90 14.81 19.14
CA VAL A 275 16.47 16.13 18.66
C VAL A 275 17.00 17.19 19.64
N ASN A 276 17.87 18.06 19.20
CA ASN A 276 18.42 19.14 20.06
C ASN A 276 17.53 20.39 20.06
N LYS A 277 16.64 20.55 19.07
CA LYS A 277 15.64 21.63 19.03
C LYS A 277 14.19 21.08 19.10
N PRO A 278 13.80 20.43 20.20
CA PRO A 278 12.48 19.79 20.29
C PRO A 278 11.31 20.78 20.22
N SER A 279 11.51 22.05 20.59
CA SER A 279 10.48 23.09 20.48
C SER A 279 10.05 23.39 19.04
N LEU A 280 10.94 23.16 18.07
CA LEU A 280 10.62 23.30 16.64
C LEU A 280 9.79 22.14 16.11
N PHE A 281 9.91 20.96 16.71
CA PHE A 281 9.13 19.78 16.34
C PHE A 281 7.76 19.79 17.01
N ASN A 282 7.05 20.89 16.86
CA ASN A 282 5.73 21.13 17.42
C ASN A 282 4.63 20.65 16.49
N MET A 283 3.40 20.71 16.97
CA MET A 283 2.20 20.26 16.26
C MET A 283 2.04 20.87 14.86
N LYS A 284 2.27 22.18 14.73
CA LYS A 284 2.15 22.88 13.45
C LYS A 284 3.16 22.37 12.43
N PHE A 285 4.41 22.13 12.88
CA PHE A 285 5.46 21.56 12.04
C PHE A 285 5.14 20.12 11.62
N ILE A 286 4.60 19.29 12.53
CA ILE A 286 4.18 17.91 12.23
C ILE A 286 3.03 17.91 11.23
N GLN A 287 2.02 18.77 11.39
CA GLN A 287 0.91 18.89 10.43
C GLN A 287 1.43 19.29 9.03
N LYS A 288 2.39 20.21 8.96
CA LYS A 288 3.03 20.60 7.71
C LYS A 288 3.69 19.39 7.02
N ILE A 289 4.46 18.58 7.77
CA ILE A 289 5.12 17.40 7.22
C ILE A 289 4.11 16.37 6.71
N ILE A 290 2.99 16.18 7.40
CA ILE A 290 1.99 15.16 7.04
C ILE A 290 1.12 15.63 5.87
N TYR A 291 0.64 16.88 5.88
CA TYR A 291 -0.46 17.32 5.00
C TYR A 291 -0.02 18.24 3.86
N GLU A 292 1.22 18.72 3.84
CA GLU A 292 1.76 19.48 2.72
C GLU A 292 2.68 18.59 1.87
N LYS A 293 2.78 18.89 0.57
CA LYS A 293 3.71 18.20 -0.33
C LYS A 293 5.15 18.44 0.13
N GLN A 294 5.91 17.38 0.27
CA GLN A 294 7.31 17.41 0.68
C GLN A 294 8.24 17.16 -0.52
N SER A 295 9.50 17.55 -0.38
CA SER A 295 10.58 17.24 -1.32
C SER A 295 11.64 16.34 -0.66
N ASP A 296 12.43 15.65 -1.49
CA ASP A 296 13.57 14.84 -1.02
C ASP A 296 14.57 15.73 -0.26
N GLU A 297 14.90 16.91 -0.78
CA GLU A 297 15.82 17.88 -0.16
C GLU A 297 15.35 18.30 1.23
N PHE A 298 14.07 18.66 1.36
CA PHE A 298 13.52 19.04 2.67
C PHE A 298 13.60 17.89 3.68
N ILE A 299 13.20 16.70 3.31
CA ILE A 299 13.15 15.55 4.24
C ILE A 299 14.53 15.04 4.61
N ASN A 300 15.47 15.00 3.66
CA ASN A 300 16.78 14.37 3.88
C ASN A 300 17.90 15.35 4.25
N HIS A 301 17.74 16.65 3.95
CA HIS A 301 18.75 17.66 4.23
C HIS A 301 18.26 18.75 5.19
N ASP A 302 17.15 19.42 4.92
CA ASP A 302 16.71 20.56 5.71
C ASP A 302 16.15 20.14 7.08
N LEU A 303 15.31 19.15 7.14
CA LEU A 303 14.66 18.68 8.38
C LEU A 303 15.69 18.25 9.44
N PRO A 304 16.72 17.45 9.12
CA PRO A 304 17.81 17.12 10.04
C PRO A 304 18.53 18.37 10.59
N VAL A 305 18.76 19.38 9.76
CA VAL A 305 19.42 20.63 10.15
C VAL A 305 18.49 21.48 11.03
N ILE A 306 17.23 21.65 10.64
CA ILE A 306 16.25 22.44 11.41
C ILE A 306 16.07 21.89 12.82
N LEU A 307 15.97 20.57 12.96
CA LEU A 307 15.77 19.90 14.25
C LEU A 307 17.08 19.63 15.00
N GLU A 308 18.22 19.90 14.38
CA GLU A 308 19.56 19.52 14.89
C GLU A 308 19.58 18.04 15.32
N LEU A 309 19.34 17.16 14.35
CA LEU A 309 19.33 15.72 14.60
C LEU A 309 20.74 15.18 14.82
N HIS A 310 20.97 14.56 15.98
CA HIS A 310 22.21 13.86 16.28
C HIS A 310 21.99 12.35 16.27
N PRO A 311 22.70 11.57 15.44
CA PRO A 311 22.56 10.13 15.39
C PRO A 311 22.99 9.51 16.73
N ILE A 312 22.16 8.62 17.27
CA ILE A 312 22.45 7.85 18.49
C ILE A 312 22.88 6.44 18.11
N THR A 313 22.06 5.79 17.28
CA THR A 313 22.25 4.39 16.88
C THR A 313 21.36 4.05 15.68
N GLU A 314 21.55 2.85 15.17
CA GLU A 314 20.83 2.33 14.02
C GLU A 314 20.32 0.91 14.26
N LEU A 315 19.25 0.50 13.54
CA LEU A 315 18.82 -0.89 13.41
C LEU A 315 19.00 -1.30 11.97
N LYS A 316 19.70 -2.40 11.73
CA LYS A 316 19.97 -2.93 10.39
C LYS A 316 18.90 -3.95 10.01
N ILE A 317 18.13 -3.63 8.98
CA ILE A 317 17.21 -4.55 8.31
C ILE A 317 17.51 -4.56 6.82
N THR A 318 17.04 -5.55 6.10
CA THR A 318 17.24 -5.65 4.65
C THR A 318 16.68 -4.41 3.94
N ALA A 319 17.42 -3.86 2.98
CA ALA A 319 16.90 -2.81 2.10
C ALA A 319 15.62 -3.29 1.39
N GLN A 320 14.76 -2.35 1.05
CA GLN A 320 13.55 -2.66 0.28
C GLN A 320 13.88 -2.83 -1.19
N ILE A 321 13.04 -3.59 -1.90
CA ILE A 321 13.00 -3.56 -3.36
C ILE A 321 12.29 -2.28 -3.83
N SER A 322 12.65 -1.78 -5.01
CA SER A 322 11.98 -0.63 -5.63
C SER A 322 10.46 -0.78 -5.61
N GLY A 323 9.74 0.32 -5.41
CA GLY A 323 8.27 0.36 -5.40
C GLY A 323 7.58 -0.16 -4.14
N ASN A 324 8.31 -0.71 -3.16
CA ASN A 324 7.75 -1.27 -1.91
C ASN A 324 7.75 -0.32 -0.72
N CYS A 325 8.06 0.96 -0.91
CA CYS A 325 8.31 1.91 0.18
C CYS A 325 7.12 2.10 1.15
N SER A 326 5.88 2.13 0.66
CA SER A 326 4.68 2.29 1.48
C SER A 326 4.43 1.13 2.46
N TRP A 327 4.91 -0.07 2.16
CA TRP A 327 4.85 -1.23 3.05
C TRP A 327 6.11 -1.35 3.90
N ALA A 328 7.27 -1.37 3.26
CA ALA A 328 8.56 -1.64 3.89
C ALA A 328 8.90 -0.65 5.01
N ASN A 329 8.61 0.64 4.81
CA ASN A 329 8.92 1.67 5.80
C ASN A 329 7.92 1.73 6.96
N VAL A 330 6.68 1.29 6.75
CA VAL A 330 5.72 1.05 7.84
C VAL A 330 6.10 -0.19 8.65
N GLU A 331 6.48 -1.27 7.97
CA GLU A 331 6.97 -2.51 8.60
C GLU A 331 8.18 -2.24 9.51
N ALA A 332 9.09 -1.37 9.07
CA ALA A 332 10.27 -0.94 9.82
C ALA A 332 9.94 -0.19 11.13
N CYS A 333 8.73 0.37 11.26
CA CYS A 333 8.30 0.97 12.53
C CYS A 333 8.20 -0.07 13.66
N ILE A 334 7.95 -1.34 13.37
CA ILE A 334 7.76 -2.38 14.40
C ILE A 334 9.05 -2.61 15.20
N PRO A 335 10.20 -2.96 14.59
CA PRO A 335 11.43 -3.13 15.35
C PRO A 335 11.91 -1.80 15.97
N ALA A 336 11.66 -0.66 15.33
CA ALA A 336 11.95 0.65 15.89
C ALA A 336 11.19 0.91 17.20
N LEU A 337 9.88 0.65 17.21
CA LEU A 337 9.04 0.80 18.41
C LEU A 337 9.41 -0.19 19.52
N PHE A 338 9.68 -1.46 19.19
CA PHE A 338 10.19 -2.41 20.18
C PHE A 338 11.48 -1.89 20.81
N PHE A 339 12.44 -1.43 20.00
CA PHE A 339 13.69 -0.88 20.50
C PHE A 339 13.46 0.33 21.42
N LEU A 340 12.63 1.29 21.01
CA LEU A 340 12.28 2.45 21.82
C LEU A 340 11.66 2.06 23.17
N PHE A 341 10.74 1.11 23.18
CA PHE A 341 10.11 0.65 24.43
C PHE A 341 11.08 -0.11 25.35
N PHE A 342 12.07 -0.82 24.82
CA PHE A 342 13.09 -1.48 25.63
C PHE A 342 14.09 -0.49 26.22
N SER A 343 14.37 0.62 25.55
CA SER A 343 15.37 1.61 25.93
C SER A 343 14.83 2.79 26.75
N GLN A 344 13.51 2.86 27.03
CA GLN A 344 12.85 4.01 27.68
C GLN A 344 13.39 4.40 29.05
N ASN A 345 14.04 3.50 29.80
CA ASN A 345 14.48 3.72 31.17
C ASN A 345 15.99 3.72 31.36
N GLU A 346 16.78 3.63 30.29
CA GLU A 346 18.22 3.49 30.38
C GLU A 346 18.93 4.50 29.45
N GLU A 347 20.04 5.05 29.88
CA GLU A 347 20.96 5.71 28.95
C GLU A 347 21.44 4.67 27.95
N PHE A 348 21.55 5.08 26.66
CA PHE A 348 21.81 4.19 25.52
C PHE A 348 23.21 3.54 25.56
N ASP A 349 23.66 2.91 26.67
CA ASP A 349 25.02 2.43 26.85
C ASP A 349 25.19 0.93 26.64
N GLU A 350 25.29 0.15 27.72
CA GLU A 350 25.73 -1.24 27.65
C GLU A 350 24.67 -2.21 27.08
N ASN A 351 23.40 -1.89 27.20
CA ASN A 351 22.29 -2.76 26.80
C ASN A 351 21.81 -2.54 25.35
N ILE A 352 22.33 -1.54 24.64
CA ILE A 352 21.84 -1.14 23.30
C ILE A 352 21.85 -2.31 22.30
N THR A 353 22.93 -3.08 22.25
CA THR A 353 23.06 -4.24 21.36
C THR A 353 22.05 -5.33 21.70
N ARG A 354 21.79 -5.56 22.98
CA ARG A 354 20.79 -6.52 23.45
C ARG A 354 19.40 -6.09 23.03
N TYR A 355 19.03 -4.82 23.18
CA TYR A 355 17.73 -4.29 22.79
C TYR A 355 17.52 -4.32 21.27
N LYS A 356 18.54 -3.99 20.49
CA LYS A 356 18.51 -4.15 19.04
C LYS A 356 18.20 -5.58 18.61
N ASN A 357 18.99 -6.53 19.14
CA ASN A 357 18.82 -7.94 18.79
C ASN A 357 17.44 -8.49 19.19
N LEU A 358 16.93 -8.06 20.35
CA LEU A 358 15.62 -8.47 20.81
C LEU A 358 14.50 -7.89 19.93
N ALA A 359 14.58 -6.59 19.59
CA ALA A 359 13.63 -5.92 18.73
C ALA A 359 13.56 -6.56 17.34
N LEU A 360 14.71 -6.81 16.73
CA LEU A 360 14.82 -7.49 15.44
C LEU A 360 14.33 -8.94 15.49
N ASN A 361 14.60 -9.66 16.57
CA ASN A 361 14.11 -11.02 16.73
C ASN A 361 12.58 -11.08 16.81
N LEU A 362 11.95 -10.19 17.58
CA LEU A 362 10.48 -10.10 17.67
C LEU A 362 9.84 -9.71 16.33
N PHE A 363 10.46 -8.77 15.64
CA PHE A 363 10.05 -8.35 14.30
C PHE A 363 10.10 -9.52 13.31
N ASN A 364 11.22 -10.23 13.25
CA ASN A 364 11.40 -11.35 12.32
C ASN A 364 10.41 -12.49 12.60
N GLN A 365 10.11 -12.80 13.87
CA GLN A 365 9.12 -13.83 14.20
C GLN A 365 7.71 -13.44 13.72
N TRP A 366 7.30 -12.18 13.88
CA TRP A 366 6.04 -11.69 13.34
C TRP A 366 6.04 -11.69 11.81
N ARG A 367 7.11 -11.19 11.17
CA ARG A 367 7.23 -11.06 9.71
C ARG A 367 7.14 -12.42 9.04
N GLU A 368 7.87 -13.41 9.54
CA GLU A 368 7.85 -14.76 8.99
C GLU A 368 6.47 -15.42 9.16
N TRP A 369 5.85 -15.29 10.32
CA TRP A 369 4.49 -15.78 10.54
C TRP A 369 3.48 -15.11 9.59
N ASN A 370 3.62 -13.81 9.36
CA ASN A 370 2.72 -13.07 8.46
C ASN A 370 2.87 -13.54 7.01
N LYS A 371 4.09 -13.79 6.56
CA LYS A 371 4.39 -14.40 5.25
C LYS A 371 3.77 -15.80 5.12
N ASP A 372 3.94 -16.65 6.12
CA ASP A 372 3.35 -18.01 6.10
C ASP A 372 1.83 -17.96 6.02
N ARG A 373 1.21 -17.08 6.79
CA ARG A 373 -0.24 -16.89 6.76
C ARG A 373 -0.73 -16.43 5.38
N ALA A 374 -0.05 -15.46 4.78
CA ALA A 374 -0.40 -14.93 3.47
C ALA A 374 -0.22 -15.99 2.37
N LEU A 375 0.86 -16.76 2.40
CA LEU A 375 1.10 -17.86 1.47
C LEU A 375 0.03 -18.95 1.60
N HIS A 376 -0.27 -19.37 2.81
CA HIS A 376 -1.31 -20.37 3.05
C HIS A 376 -2.67 -19.93 2.50
N PHE A 377 -3.05 -18.67 2.72
CA PHE A 377 -4.26 -18.09 2.15
C PHE A 377 -4.23 -18.07 0.61
N CYS A 378 -3.09 -17.70 0.02
CA CYS A 378 -2.90 -17.72 -1.44
C CYS A 378 -3.08 -19.14 -2.01
N ILE A 379 -2.48 -20.16 -1.39
CA ILE A 379 -2.60 -21.56 -1.80
C ILE A 379 -4.06 -22.06 -1.67
N GLN A 380 -4.76 -21.69 -0.62
CA GLN A 380 -6.17 -22.02 -0.46
C GLN A 380 -7.04 -21.41 -1.58
N ASN A 381 -6.82 -20.12 -1.86
CA ASN A 381 -7.52 -19.43 -2.96
C ASN A 381 -7.16 -20.03 -4.32
N PHE A 382 -5.91 -20.42 -4.54
CA PHE A 382 -5.51 -21.16 -5.73
C PHE A 382 -6.30 -22.46 -5.87
N LYS A 383 -6.41 -23.27 -4.81
CA LYS A 383 -7.13 -24.56 -4.87
C LYS A 383 -8.60 -24.40 -5.19
N SER A 384 -9.26 -23.34 -4.71
CA SER A 384 -10.70 -23.09 -4.90
C SER A 384 -11.05 -22.30 -6.15
N ALA A 385 -10.07 -21.67 -6.82
CA ALA A 385 -10.29 -20.86 -8.01
C ALA A 385 -10.70 -21.69 -9.23
N ASP A 386 -11.33 -21.05 -10.22
CA ASP A 386 -11.54 -21.61 -11.54
C ASP A 386 -10.21 -21.78 -12.31
N ARG A 387 -10.27 -22.43 -13.49
CA ARG A 387 -9.07 -22.78 -14.25
C ARG A 387 -8.27 -21.57 -14.70
N ILE A 388 -8.92 -20.48 -15.10
CA ILE A 388 -8.24 -19.28 -15.62
C ILE A 388 -7.55 -18.54 -14.48
N ARG A 389 -8.27 -18.30 -13.37
CA ARG A 389 -7.71 -17.68 -12.16
C ARG A 389 -6.59 -18.51 -11.52
N LYS A 390 -6.67 -19.84 -11.61
CA LYS A 390 -5.57 -20.73 -11.17
C LYS A 390 -4.27 -20.46 -11.92
N ALA A 391 -4.31 -20.21 -13.22
CA ALA A 391 -3.12 -19.92 -14.00
C ALA A 391 -2.43 -18.66 -13.47
N CYS A 392 -3.16 -17.56 -13.27
CA CYS A 392 -2.61 -16.32 -12.68
C CYS A 392 -2.05 -16.54 -11.28
N LYS A 393 -2.76 -17.27 -10.42
CA LYS A 393 -2.29 -17.56 -9.06
C LYS A 393 -1.06 -18.47 -9.05
N ALA A 394 -0.90 -19.36 -10.04
CA ALA A 394 0.31 -20.17 -10.20
C ALA A 394 1.54 -19.30 -10.53
N GLU A 395 1.37 -18.23 -11.33
CA GLU A 395 2.43 -17.26 -11.61
C GLU A 395 2.89 -16.55 -10.33
N ILE A 396 1.95 -16.09 -9.49
CA ILE A 396 2.28 -15.45 -8.20
C ILE A 396 3.00 -16.43 -7.27
N LEU A 397 2.54 -17.68 -7.18
CA LEU A 397 3.18 -18.72 -6.37
C LEU A 397 4.61 -19.03 -6.87
N ALA A 398 4.83 -19.05 -8.19
CA ALA A 398 6.16 -19.23 -8.77
C ALA A 398 7.07 -18.01 -8.49
N ALA A 399 6.53 -16.79 -8.53
CA ALA A 399 7.26 -15.57 -8.15
C ALA A 399 7.71 -15.63 -6.68
N ILE A 400 6.82 -16.01 -5.76
CA ILE A 400 7.16 -16.18 -4.33
C ILE A 400 8.24 -17.26 -4.16
N LEU A 401 8.14 -18.37 -4.89
CA LEU A 401 9.12 -19.44 -4.84
C LEU A 401 10.50 -18.96 -5.32
N PHE A 402 10.53 -18.26 -6.46
CA PHE A 402 11.76 -17.70 -7.02
C PHE A 402 12.41 -16.68 -6.08
N GLN A 403 11.66 -15.71 -5.58
CA GLN A 403 12.13 -14.69 -4.63
C GLN A 403 12.66 -15.32 -3.32
N SER A 404 12.10 -16.46 -2.90
CA SER A 404 12.58 -17.20 -1.74
C SER A 404 13.95 -17.85 -1.96
N CYS A 405 14.46 -17.89 -3.18
CA CYS A 405 15.79 -18.42 -3.53
C CYS A 405 16.90 -17.37 -3.45
N GLY A 406 16.56 -16.08 -3.27
CA GLY A 406 17.50 -14.96 -3.17
C GLY A 406 17.98 -14.70 -1.74
N GLY A 407 18.97 -13.79 -1.62
CA GLY A 407 19.36 -13.18 -0.35
C GLY A 407 20.23 -14.01 0.61
N GLY A 408 20.84 -15.10 0.15
CA GLY A 408 21.80 -15.88 0.95
C GLY A 408 21.22 -16.57 2.20
N SER A 409 19.92 -16.43 2.45
CA SER A 409 19.22 -17.17 3.49
C SER A 409 18.82 -18.56 2.98
N PRO A 410 18.89 -19.61 3.82
CA PRO A 410 18.40 -20.92 3.40
C PRO A 410 16.92 -20.79 3.01
N ILE A 411 16.59 -21.34 1.83
CA ILE A 411 15.21 -21.43 1.35
C ILE A 411 14.39 -22.06 2.47
N ASN A 412 13.25 -21.45 2.81
CA ASN A 412 12.31 -22.09 3.72
C ASN A 412 11.73 -23.32 3.01
N ASN A 413 12.30 -24.49 3.29
CA ASN A 413 11.93 -25.75 2.65
C ASN A 413 10.43 -26.03 2.77
N GLN A 414 9.82 -25.68 3.90
CA GLN A 414 8.38 -25.86 4.10
C GLN A 414 7.56 -25.04 3.11
N ARG A 415 7.90 -23.73 2.92
CA ARG A 415 7.22 -22.88 1.92
C ARG A 415 7.40 -23.43 0.51
N ALA A 416 8.62 -23.85 0.19
CA ALA A 416 8.91 -24.43 -1.13
C ALA A 416 8.07 -25.71 -1.37
N GLU A 417 7.99 -26.59 -0.39
CA GLU A 417 7.16 -27.81 -0.46
C GLU A 417 5.67 -27.48 -0.64
N GLU A 418 5.14 -26.53 0.13
CA GLU A 418 3.75 -26.11 0.02
C GLU A 418 3.42 -25.55 -1.37
N ILE A 419 4.29 -24.68 -1.93
CA ILE A 419 4.11 -24.10 -3.26
C ILE A 419 4.24 -25.18 -4.32
N LEU A 420 5.31 -25.98 -4.31
CA LEU A 420 5.55 -27.01 -5.31
C LEU A 420 4.45 -28.08 -5.28
N SER A 421 3.93 -28.43 -4.11
CA SER A 421 2.78 -29.35 -4.03
C SER A 421 1.52 -28.81 -4.72
N ALA A 422 1.40 -27.49 -4.87
CA ALA A 422 0.27 -26.86 -5.54
C ALA A 422 0.47 -26.71 -7.06
N ILE A 423 1.68 -26.29 -7.51
CA ILE A 423 1.90 -25.91 -8.91
C ILE A 423 2.84 -26.85 -9.68
N ALA A 424 3.47 -27.84 -9.04
CA ALA A 424 4.34 -28.81 -9.69
C ALA A 424 3.53 -29.94 -10.35
N VAL A 425 2.55 -29.58 -11.16
CA VAL A 425 1.70 -30.49 -11.92
C VAL A 425 1.78 -30.15 -13.41
N PRO A 426 1.51 -31.11 -14.34
CA PRO A 426 1.67 -30.87 -15.79
C PRO A 426 0.95 -29.61 -16.29
N GLU A 427 -0.16 -29.24 -15.67
CA GLU A 427 -0.96 -28.07 -16.06
C GLU A 427 -0.23 -26.76 -15.86
N TYR A 428 0.61 -26.62 -14.81
CA TYR A 428 1.34 -25.37 -14.45
C TYR A 428 2.86 -25.50 -14.59
N GLU A 429 3.36 -26.64 -15.07
CA GLU A 429 4.81 -26.83 -15.26
C GLU A 429 5.44 -25.78 -16.20
N HIS A 430 4.66 -25.28 -17.15
CA HIS A 430 5.08 -24.24 -18.07
C HIS A 430 5.45 -22.94 -17.33
N VAL A 431 4.81 -22.61 -16.22
CA VAL A 431 5.13 -21.43 -15.40
C VAL A 431 6.52 -21.56 -14.82
N LEU A 432 6.84 -22.73 -14.20
CA LEU A 432 8.18 -23.00 -13.67
C LEU A 432 9.24 -23.02 -14.76
N ARG A 433 8.93 -23.57 -15.94
CA ARG A 433 9.84 -23.57 -17.10
C ARG A 433 10.15 -22.17 -17.59
N ASN A 434 9.17 -21.25 -17.60
CA ASN A 434 9.39 -19.87 -17.98
C ASN A 434 10.38 -19.20 -17.03
N TYR A 435 10.25 -19.37 -15.72
CA TYR A 435 11.20 -18.85 -14.73
C TYR A 435 12.61 -19.42 -14.93
N VAL A 436 12.72 -20.74 -15.18
CA VAL A 436 14.03 -21.36 -15.47
C VAL A 436 14.65 -20.78 -16.72
N ARG A 437 13.86 -20.59 -17.78
CA ARG A 437 14.36 -20.02 -19.04
C ARG A 437 14.86 -18.59 -18.84
N SER A 438 14.05 -17.73 -18.24
CA SER A 438 14.37 -16.30 -18.12
C SER A 438 15.50 -16.03 -17.13
N TYR A 439 15.49 -16.68 -15.96
CA TYR A 439 16.38 -16.32 -14.86
C TYR A 439 17.52 -17.31 -14.59
N CYS A 440 17.45 -18.54 -15.11
CA CYS A 440 18.50 -19.52 -14.84
C CYS A 440 19.46 -19.69 -16.03
N TYR A 441 19.02 -19.42 -17.23
CA TYR A 441 19.83 -19.58 -18.45
C TYR A 441 20.22 -18.26 -19.08
N GLU A 442 19.36 -17.26 -19.08
CA GLU A 442 19.62 -15.96 -19.70
C GLU A 442 20.39 -15.05 -18.75
N ASP A 443 20.01 -14.96 -17.47
CA ASP A 443 20.58 -14.02 -16.50
C ASP A 443 21.63 -14.63 -15.58
N GLN A 444 21.63 -15.95 -15.38
CA GLN A 444 22.58 -16.70 -14.54
C GLN A 444 22.80 -16.11 -13.12
N SER A 445 21.77 -15.47 -12.56
CA SER A 445 21.82 -14.92 -11.22
C SER A 445 21.99 -16.00 -10.15
N ASP A 446 22.48 -15.64 -8.95
CA ASP A 446 22.59 -16.56 -7.82
C ASP A 446 21.22 -17.12 -7.43
N GLU A 447 20.19 -16.29 -7.50
CA GLU A 447 18.79 -16.66 -7.31
C GLU A 447 18.33 -17.71 -8.31
N GLY A 448 18.63 -17.50 -9.59
CA GLY A 448 18.33 -18.45 -10.67
C GLY A 448 19.01 -19.79 -10.47
N GLN A 449 20.28 -19.80 -10.07
CA GLN A 449 21.02 -21.04 -9.79
C GLN A 449 20.45 -21.78 -8.57
N ASN A 450 20.08 -21.07 -7.51
CA ASN A 450 19.44 -21.64 -6.33
C ASN A 450 18.05 -22.21 -6.67
N PHE A 451 17.27 -21.49 -7.48
CA PHE A 451 15.96 -21.93 -7.97
C PHE A 451 16.07 -23.23 -8.80
N LEU A 452 17.00 -23.27 -9.73
CA LEU A 452 17.25 -24.46 -10.56
C LEU A 452 17.67 -25.66 -9.69
N ARG A 453 18.52 -25.44 -8.69
CA ARG A 453 18.93 -26.49 -7.74
C ARG A 453 17.73 -27.00 -6.94
N LEU A 454 16.88 -26.10 -6.46
CA LEU A 454 15.65 -26.44 -5.74
C LEU A 454 14.77 -27.33 -6.61
N LEU A 455 14.43 -26.91 -7.84
CA LEU A 455 13.57 -27.67 -8.73
C LEU A 455 14.13 -29.05 -9.08
N ARG A 456 15.46 -29.18 -9.27
CA ARG A 456 16.12 -30.48 -9.48
C ARG A 456 15.98 -31.41 -8.27
N ASN A 457 16.05 -30.87 -7.02
CA ASN A 457 15.85 -31.65 -5.82
C ASN A 457 14.41 -32.19 -5.71
N TYR A 458 13.45 -31.54 -6.33
CA TYR A 458 12.05 -32.00 -6.45
C TYR A 458 11.78 -32.84 -7.71
N GLY A 459 12.84 -33.26 -8.44
CA GLY A 459 12.74 -34.21 -9.54
C GLY A 459 12.46 -33.57 -10.91
N PHE A 460 12.48 -32.24 -11.03
CA PHE A 460 12.33 -31.60 -12.32
C PHE A 460 13.58 -31.78 -13.19
N LYS A 461 13.37 -32.09 -14.46
CA LYS A 461 14.42 -32.20 -15.50
C LYS A 461 14.27 -31.03 -16.47
N PHE A 462 15.18 -30.08 -16.39
CA PHE A 462 15.27 -28.93 -17.27
C PHE A 462 16.53 -28.98 -18.10
#